data_6371211e1261de53bd8049d6007e2cdb
#
_entry.id   6371211e1261de53bd8049d6007e2cdb
#
_cell.length_a   1.000
_cell.length_b   1.000
_cell.length_c   1.000
_cell.angle_alpha   90.00
_cell.angle_beta   90.00
_cell.angle_gamma   90.00
#
_symmetry.space_group_name_H-M   'P 1'
#
loop_
_entity.id
_entity.type
_entity.pdbx_description
1 polymer ?
#
loop_
_entity_poly.entity_id
_entity_poly.type
_entity_poly.pdbx_seq_one_letter_code
_entity_poly.pdbx_strand_id
1 'polypeptide(L)'
;MRQPQVATFKHKRLLPDGRNLVQVLWHIKNNHPEQYEELLKELWRLNYNNIALQFQHTKDDQLLLFFAEEELNLPTSIKQVSDGILQNLCLLAIHFNPDRGLFICLEKPETNLHAFGGIYIVSSMYSISRDDITTFLFTSNKPRLVNRLRVHHIITIMKFNQNIAAIETHTEEELKGIYEENDGLEILKMWNNGEIGG
;
A
#
# COMPACT_ATOMS: atom_id res chain seq x y z
N MET A 1 10.42 8.42 6.68
CA MET A 1 11.02 7.24 6.01
C MET A 1 12.53 7.33 5.76
N ARG A 2 13.09 8.49 5.37
CA ARG A 2 14.46 8.61 4.84
C ARG A 2 15.55 8.93 5.89
N GLN A 3 15.22 8.95 7.17
CA GLN A 3 16.19 9.25 8.22
C GLN A 3 16.76 7.98 8.84
N PRO A 4 18.01 8.00 9.36
CA PRO A 4 18.55 6.94 10.18
C PRO A 4 17.62 6.66 11.35
N GLN A 5 17.49 5.40 11.72
CA GLN A 5 16.58 4.98 12.78
C GLN A 5 17.35 4.26 13.88
N VAL A 6 16.97 4.48 15.13
CA VAL A 6 17.59 3.78 16.25
C VAL A 6 17.26 2.30 16.13
N ALA A 7 18.24 1.41 16.33
CA ALA A 7 18.07 -0.02 16.20
C ALA A 7 17.17 -0.63 17.28
N THR A 8 16.94 0.10 18.37
CA THR A 8 16.08 -0.36 19.48
C THR A 8 14.61 -0.37 19.09
N PHE A 9 14.05 -1.57 18.94
CA PHE A 9 12.69 -1.79 18.45
C PHE A 9 11.62 -1.50 19.50
N LYS A 10 10.98 -0.34 19.43
CA LYS A 10 9.76 -0.06 20.19
C LYS A 10 8.48 -0.41 19.44
N HIS A 11 8.52 -0.44 18.10
CA HIS A 11 7.32 -0.58 17.28
C HIS A 11 7.50 -1.67 16.22
N LYS A 12 6.75 -2.75 16.34
CA LYS A 12 6.69 -3.83 15.37
C LYS A 12 5.84 -3.49 14.15
N ARG A 13 4.98 -2.46 14.25
CA ARG A 13 4.05 -2.00 13.21
C ARG A 13 4.54 -0.72 12.57
N LEU A 14 4.16 -0.54 11.32
CA LEU A 14 4.45 0.69 10.59
C LEU A 14 3.71 1.87 11.24
N LEU A 15 4.42 2.98 11.46
CA LEU A 15 3.83 4.22 11.92
C LEU A 15 3.11 4.94 10.76
N PRO A 16 2.11 5.80 11.04
CA PRO A 16 1.30 6.44 10.00
C PRO A 16 2.09 7.21 8.94
N ASP A 17 3.21 7.79 9.31
CA ASP A 17 4.13 8.52 8.41
C ASP A 17 5.22 7.63 7.79
N GLY A 18 5.22 6.33 8.07
CA GLY A 18 6.20 5.36 7.58
C GLY A 18 7.64 5.60 8.07
N ARG A 19 7.85 6.53 9.02
CA ARG A 19 9.21 6.91 9.46
C ARG A 19 10.04 5.75 10.02
N ASN A 20 9.40 4.69 10.52
CA ASN A 20 10.04 3.50 11.07
C ASN A 20 10.12 2.32 10.08
N LEU A 21 9.98 2.57 8.79
CA LEU A 21 9.98 1.52 7.75
C LEU A 21 11.21 0.59 7.87
N VAL A 22 12.40 1.16 8.06
CA VAL A 22 13.64 0.38 8.15
C VAL A 22 13.61 -0.59 9.34
N GLN A 23 13.10 -0.14 10.49
CA GLN A 23 12.95 -0.97 11.69
C GLN A 23 11.94 -2.11 11.46
N VAL A 24 10.80 -1.82 10.81
CA VAL A 24 9.78 -2.84 10.52
C VAL A 24 10.32 -3.88 9.56
N LEU A 25 10.99 -3.48 8.48
CA LEU A 25 11.63 -4.41 7.54
C LEU A 25 12.70 -5.28 8.22
N TRP A 26 13.51 -4.67 9.10
CA TRP A 26 14.50 -5.39 9.89
C TRP A 26 13.84 -6.38 10.85
N HIS A 27 12.72 -5.99 11.50
CA HIS A 27 11.95 -6.86 12.36
C HIS A 27 11.40 -8.08 11.59
N ILE A 28 10.79 -7.85 10.42
CA ILE A 28 10.28 -8.94 9.58
C ILE A 28 11.44 -9.87 9.19
N LYS A 29 12.56 -9.32 8.73
CA LYS A 29 13.75 -10.10 8.35
C LYS A 29 14.24 -11.04 9.43
N ASN A 30 14.31 -10.57 10.70
CA ASN A 30 14.93 -11.34 11.77
C ASN A 30 13.95 -12.26 12.52
N ASN A 31 12.66 -11.92 12.56
CA ASN A 31 11.67 -12.67 13.34
C ASN A 31 10.72 -13.47 12.46
N HIS A 32 10.62 -13.12 11.17
CA HIS A 32 9.70 -13.73 10.20
C HIS A 32 10.41 -13.92 8.85
N PRO A 33 11.48 -14.73 8.78
CA PRO A 33 12.32 -14.85 7.59
C PRO A 33 11.56 -15.34 6.36
N GLU A 34 10.60 -16.22 6.50
CA GLU A 34 9.77 -16.71 5.38
C GLU A 34 8.95 -15.56 4.77
N GLN A 35 8.31 -14.73 5.60
CA GLN A 35 7.56 -13.57 5.17
C GLN A 35 8.48 -12.50 4.53
N TYR A 36 9.70 -12.39 5.02
CA TYR A 36 10.69 -11.50 4.42
C TYR A 36 11.10 -11.95 3.02
N GLU A 37 11.32 -13.24 2.81
CA GLU A 37 11.61 -13.79 1.48
C GLU A 37 10.45 -13.59 0.49
N GLU A 38 9.20 -13.79 0.93
CA GLU A 38 8.03 -13.48 0.11
C GLU A 38 7.93 -11.98 -0.20
N LEU A 39 8.23 -11.10 0.76
CA LEU A 39 8.29 -9.66 0.54
C LEU A 39 9.29 -9.30 -0.56
N LEU A 40 10.48 -9.90 -0.54
CA LEU A 40 11.50 -9.66 -1.58
C LEU A 40 11.04 -10.16 -2.96
N LYS A 41 10.41 -11.33 -3.05
CA LYS A 41 9.84 -11.86 -4.30
C LYS A 41 8.79 -10.90 -4.87
N GLU A 42 7.91 -10.36 -4.03
CA GLU A 42 6.90 -9.42 -4.48
C GLU A 42 7.51 -8.06 -4.88
N LEU A 43 8.54 -7.59 -4.18
CA LEU A 43 9.29 -6.41 -4.58
C LEU A 43 9.86 -6.56 -6.00
N TRP A 44 10.41 -7.73 -6.33
CA TRP A 44 10.91 -8.03 -7.67
C TRP A 44 9.80 -8.09 -8.72
N ARG A 45 8.64 -8.64 -8.41
CA ARG A 45 7.46 -8.63 -9.30
C ARG A 45 6.95 -7.23 -9.63
N LEU A 46 7.20 -6.26 -8.75
CA LEU A 46 6.88 -4.85 -8.99
C LEU A 46 7.93 -4.12 -9.89
N ASN A 47 8.72 -4.86 -10.65
CA ASN A 47 9.79 -4.38 -11.54
C ASN A 47 11.01 -3.78 -10.80
N TYR A 48 11.23 -4.15 -9.56
CA TYR A 48 12.46 -3.83 -8.85
C TYR A 48 13.40 -5.05 -8.83
N ASN A 49 13.58 -5.64 -10.02
CA ASN A 49 14.45 -6.80 -10.23
C ASN A 49 15.87 -6.46 -9.81
N ASN A 50 16.55 -7.45 -9.21
CA ASN A 50 17.94 -7.35 -8.79
C ASN A 50 18.23 -6.34 -7.66
N ILE A 51 17.20 -5.85 -6.95
CA ILE A 51 17.41 -5.04 -5.74
C ILE A 51 17.49 -5.94 -4.51
N ALA A 52 18.62 -5.88 -3.81
CA ALA A 52 18.80 -6.47 -2.49
C ALA A 52 18.74 -5.40 -1.41
N LEU A 53 18.00 -5.66 -0.33
CA LEU A 53 17.91 -4.78 0.83
C LEU A 53 19.04 -5.10 1.81
N GLN A 54 19.99 -4.18 1.95
CA GLN A 54 21.14 -4.30 2.86
C GLN A 54 20.93 -3.42 4.09
N PHE A 55 21.06 -4.03 5.27
CA PHE A 55 20.96 -3.32 6.55
C PHE A 55 22.34 -3.17 7.16
N GLN A 56 22.61 -1.98 7.67
CA GLN A 56 23.87 -1.65 8.32
C GLN A 56 23.62 -1.01 9.68
N HIS A 57 24.24 -1.55 10.72
CA HIS A 57 24.29 -0.91 12.03
C HIS A 57 25.45 0.09 12.10
N THR A 58 25.17 1.27 12.59
CA THR A 58 26.21 2.27 12.89
C THR A 58 26.74 2.10 14.32
N LYS A 59 27.86 2.77 14.62
CA LYS A 59 28.40 2.78 15.99
C LYS A 59 27.48 3.44 17.01
N ASP A 60 26.59 4.31 16.57
CA ASP A 60 25.63 5.04 17.41
C ASP A 60 24.28 4.29 17.52
N ASP A 61 24.30 2.97 17.34
CA ASP A 61 23.11 2.10 17.39
C ASP A 61 21.98 2.53 16.42
N GLN A 62 22.33 3.09 15.28
CA GLN A 62 21.40 3.44 14.23
C GLN A 62 21.36 2.34 13.17
N LEU A 63 20.17 2.10 12.61
CA LEU A 63 19.93 1.18 11.52
C LEU A 63 19.76 1.95 10.22
N LEU A 64 20.57 1.62 9.24
CA LEU A 64 20.53 2.18 7.89
C LEU A 64 20.07 1.13 6.90
N LEU A 65 19.35 1.54 5.86
CA LEU A 65 18.95 0.71 4.75
C LEU A 65 19.57 1.22 3.45
N PHE A 66 20.18 0.29 2.74
CA PHE A 66 20.74 0.49 1.40
C PHE A 66 20.09 -0.48 0.41
N PHE A 67 20.04 -0.05 -0.82
CA PHE A 67 19.56 -0.80 -1.97
C PHE A 67 20.77 -1.17 -2.82
N ALA A 68 21.10 -2.44 -2.88
CA ALA A 68 22.17 -2.95 -3.71
C ALA A 68 21.57 -3.50 -5.02
N GLU A 69 22.04 -2.99 -6.14
CA GLU A 69 21.72 -3.45 -7.48
C GLU A 69 22.97 -4.10 -8.07
N GLU A 70 22.81 -5.24 -8.76
CA GLU A 70 23.95 -5.97 -9.34
C GLU A 70 24.75 -5.12 -10.33
N GLU A 71 24.09 -4.20 -11.02
CA GLU A 71 24.70 -3.33 -12.02
C GLU A 71 25.41 -2.10 -11.44
N LEU A 72 25.17 -1.79 -10.16
CA LEU A 72 25.74 -0.62 -9.50
C LEU A 72 26.92 -1.01 -8.60
N ASN A 73 28.06 -0.34 -8.78
CA ASN A 73 29.25 -0.57 -7.97
C ASN A 73 29.12 -0.21 -6.50
N LEU A 74 28.12 0.62 -6.14
CA LEU A 74 27.88 1.07 -4.78
C LEU A 74 26.38 0.99 -4.44
N PRO A 75 26.04 0.52 -3.23
CA PRO A 75 24.66 0.51 -2.78
C PRO A 75 24.07 1.91 -2.66
N THR A 76 22.85 2.08 -3.11
CA THR A 76 22.10 3.34 -3.04
C THR A 76 21.46 3.50 -1.67
N SER A 77 21.68 4.63 -1.00
CA SER A 77 21.03 4.91 0.29
C SER A 77 19.51 5.09 0.13
N ILE A 78 18.74 4.72 1.15
CA ILE A 78 17.29 4.99 1.23
C ILE A 78 16.93 6.47 0.96
N LYS A 79 17.86 7.40 1.16
CA LYS A 79 17.66 8.83 0.89
C LYS A 79 17.59 9.17 -0.60
N GLN A 80 18.13 8.31 -1.45
CA GLN A 80 18.29 8.53 -2.89
C GLN A 80 17.29 7.75 -3.74
N VAL A 81 16.58 6.77 -3.15
CA VAL A 81 15.57 6.01 -3.89
C VAL A 81 14.28 6.81 -4.12
N SER A 82 13.51 6.43 -5.14
CA SER A 82 12.25 7.10 -5.48
C SER A 82 11.19 6.93 -4.39
N ASP A 83 10.24 7.87 -4.33
CA ASP A 83 9.10 7.76 -3.40
C ASP A 83 8.22 6.55 -3.72
N GLY A 84 8.13 6.15 -4.99
CA GLY A 84 7.39 4.96 -5.40
C GLY A 84 7.97 3.67 -4.81
N ILE A 85 9.31 3.52 -4.77
CA ILE A 85 9.95 2.38 -4.11
C ILE A 85 9.63 2.36 -2.61
N LEU A 86 9.73 3.50 -1.94
CA LEU A 86 9.44 3.60 -0.51
C LEU A 86 7.97 3.31 -0.21
N GLN A 87 7.06 3.78 -1.05
CA GLN A 87 5.63 3.51 -0.94
C GLN A 87 5.35 2.00 -1.08
N ASN A 88 5.91 1.37 -2.11
CA ASN A 88 5.79 -0.09 -2.29
C ASN A 88 6.34 -0.86 -1.10
N LEU A 89 7.50 -0.48 -0.57
CA LEU A 89 8.06 -1.13 0.62
C LEU A 89 7.18 -0.96 1.85
N CYS A 90 6.55 0.20 2.05
CA CYS A 90 5.59 0.40 3.14
C CYS A 90 4.41 -0.56 3.00
N LEU A 91 3.86 -0.70 1.80
CA LEU A 91 2.72 -1.57 1.52
C LEU A 91 3.07 -3.05 1.66
N LEU A 92 4.25 -3.44 1.16
CA LEU A 92 4.79 -4.79 1.35
C LEU A 92 5.07 -5.08 2.83
N ALA A 93 5.61 -4.10 3.57
CA ALA A 93 5.82 -4.23 5.01
C ALA A 93 4.50 -4.42 5.78
N ILE A 94 3.41 -3.75 5.36
CA ILE A 94 2.07 -3.99 5.92
C ILE A 94 1.58 -5.39 5.55
N HIS A 95 1.74 -5.80 4.29
CA HIS A 95 1.27 -7.09 3.79
C HIS A 95 1.93 -8.27 4.51
N PHE A 96 3.26 -8.26 4.57
CA PHE A 96 4.05 -9.40 5.05
C PHE A 96 4.38 -9.36 6.54
N ASN A 97 3.93 -8.35 7.28
CA ASN A 97 4.16 -8.27 8.72
C ASN A 97 3.07 -9.01 9.50
N PRO A 98 3.37 -10.14 10.16
CA PRO A 98 2.37 -10.85 10.98
C PRO A 98 1.88 -10.03 12.17
N ASP A 99 2.68 -9.07 12.66
CA ASP A 99 2.32 -8.16 13.76
C ASP A 99 1.48 -6.94 13.28
N ARG A 100 0.97 -6.93 12.03
CA ARG A 100 0.15 -5.83 11.48
C ARG A 100 -1.12 -5.58 12.29
N GLY A 101 -1.70 -4.38 12.14
CA GLY A 101 -2.95 -4.03 12.82
C GLY A 101 -4.16 -4.76 12.24
N LEU A 102 -5.21 -4.91 13.06
CA LEU A 102 -6.50 -5.48 12.63
C LEU A 102 -7.34 -4.49 11.82
N PHE A 103 -7.09 -3.19 11.99
CA PHE A 103 -7.73 -2.13 11.23
C PHE A 103 -6.66 -1.17 10.70
N ILE A 104 -6.59 -1.03 9.40
CA ILE A 104 -5.55 -0.26 8.70
C ILE A 104 -6.19 0.78 7.81
N CYS A 105 -5.89 2.06 8.09
CA CYS A 105 -6.33 3.19 7.27
C CYS A 105 -5.19 3.65 6.38
N LEU A 106 -5.47 3.82 5.07
CA LEU A 106 -4.50 4.29 4.09
C LEU A 106 -5.08 5.46 3.28
N GLU A 107 -4.37 6.57 3.26
CA GLU A 107 -4.73 7.70 2.42
C GLU A 107 -4.05 7.57 1.06
N LYS A 108 -4.86 7.43 0.00
CA LYS A 108 -4.40 7.36 -1.39
C LYS A 108 -3.15 6.47 -1.57
N PRO A 109 -3.24 5.18 -1.20
CA PRO A 109 -2.08 4.27 -1.22
C PRO A 109 -1.47 4.09 -2.61
N GLU A 110 -2.19 4.42 -3.65
CA GLU A 110 -1.76 4.38 -5.04
C GLU A 110 -0.96 5.61 -5.49
N THR A 111 -0.80 6.62 -4.65
CA THR A 111 -0.04 7.83 -5.00
C THR A 111 1.41 7.47 -5.26
N ASN A 112 2.00 8.06 -6.31
CA ASN A 112 3.38 7.80 -6.76
C ASN A 112 3.66 6.38 -7.26
N LEU A 113 2.63 5.53 -7.39
CA LEU A 113 2.80 4.20 -7.94
C LEU A 113 2.47 4.13 -9.43
N HIS A 114 3.17 3.27 -10.14
CA HIS A 114 2.80 2.90 -11.50
C HIS A 114 1.41 2.21 -11.49
N ALA A 115 0.69 2.26 -12.61
CA ALA A 115 -0.67 1.73 -12.72
C ALA A 115 -0.82 0.27 -12.24
N PHE A 116 0.18 -0.57 -12.49
CA PHE A 116 0.22 -1.95 -11.97
C PHE A 116 0.38 -2.03 -10.46
N GLY A 117 1.16 -1.13 -9.86
CA GLY A 117 1.36 -1.06 -8.41
C GLY A 117 0.04 -0.80 -7.67
N GLY A 118 -0.79 0.10 -8.17
CA GLY A 118 -2.12 0.35 -7.60
C GLY A 118 -3.03 -0.88 -7.62
N ILE A 119 -3.06 -1.61 -8.76
CA ILE A 119 -3.83 -2.86 -8.88
C ILE A 119 -3.31 -3.92 -7.91
N TYR A 120 -2.00 -4.05 -7.81
CA TYR A 120 -1.37 -4.98 -6.89
C TYR A 120 -1.77 -4.72 -5.44
N ILE A 121 -1.76 -3.46 -5.00
CA ILE A 121 -2.15 -3.06 -3.65
C ILE A 121 -3.57 -3.54 -3.31
N VAL A 122 -4.55 -3.22 -4.15
CA VAL A 122 -5.95 -3.61 -3.90
C VAL A 122 -6.10 -5.12 -3.84
N SER A 123 -5.47 -5.84 -4.76
CA SER A 123 -5.49 -7.30 -4.76
C SER A 123 -4.86 -7.89 -3.50
N SER A 124 -3.75 -7.30 -3.04
CA SER A 124 -3.05 -7.67 -1.82
C SER A 124 -3.90 -7.44 -0.57
N MET A 125 -4.51 -6.25 -0.44
CA MET A 125 -5.42 -5.91 0.66
C MET A 125 -6.62 -6.85 0.70
N TYR A 126 -7.19 -7.17 -0.46
CA TYR A 126 -8.32 -8.10 -0.57
C TYR A 126 -7.93 -9.49 -0.11
N SER A 127 -6.76 -9.99 -0.50
CA SER A 127 -6.24 -11.29 -0.05
C SER A 127 -6.08 -11.33 1.46
N ILE A 128 -5.43 -10.33 2.05
CA ILE A 128 -5.26 -10.24 3.51
C ILE A 128 -6.61 -10.21 4.24
N SER A 129 -7.54 -9.38 3.77
CA SER A 129 -8.86 -9.25 4.42
C SER A 129 -9.69 -10.52 4.36
N ARG A 130 -9.48 -11.35 3.33
CA ARG A 130 -10.17 -12.63 3.20
C ARG A 130 -9.58 -13.72 4.08
N ASP A 131 -8.25 -13.74 4.18
CA ASP A 131 -7.52 -14.83 4.82
C ASP A 131 -7.19 -14.52 6.30
N ASP A 132 -7.45 -13.29 6.76
CA ASP A 132 -7.18 -12.79 8.11
C ASP A 132 -8.31 -11.84 8.57
N ILE A 133 -8.36 -11.55 9.86
CA ILE A 133 -9.33 -10.61 10.46
C ILE A 133 -8.96 -9.12 10.28
N THR A 134 -8.06 -8.82 9.36
CA THR A 134 -7.61 -7.44 9.08
C THR A 134 -8.60 -6.72 8.18
N THR A 135 -9.06 -5.56 8.60
CA THR A 135 -9.91 -4.65 7.81
C THR A 135 -9.09 -3.50 7.27
N PHE A 136 -9.23 -3.20 5.97
CA PHE A 136 -8.63 -2.04 5.32
C PHE A 136 -9.69 -0.98 5.03
N LEU A 137 -9.38 0.26 5.36
CA LEU A 137 -10.09 1.45 4.89
C LEU A 137 -9.10 2.31 4.12
N PHE A 138 -9.38 2.62 2.88
CA PHE A 138 -8.51 3.50 2.11
C PHE A 138 -9.30 4.50 1.27
N THR A 139 -8.70 5.65 1.01
CA THR A 139 -9.23 6.64 0.09
C THR A 139 -8.56 6.52 -1.26
N SER A 140 -9.30 6.75 -2.34
CA SER A 140 -8.74 6.83 -3.69
C SER A 140 -9.57 7.78 -4.56
N ASN A 141 -8.90 8.43 -5.50
CA ASN A 141 -9.53 9.17 -6.59
C ASN A 141 -9.14 8.56 -7.96
N LYS A 142 -8.71 7.29 -7.99
CA LYS A 142 -8.31 6.61 -9.22
C LYS A 142 -9.39 5.62 -9.66
N PRO A 143 -10.13 5.93 -10.74
CA PRO A 143 -11.22 5.08 -11.22
C PRO A 143 -10.82 3.62 -11.46
N ARG A 144 -9.58 3.40 -11.94
CA ARG A 144 -9.05 2.03 -12.19
C ARG A 144 -8.93 1.19 -10.92
N LEU A 145 -8.75 1.81 -9.76
CA LEU A 145 -8.71 1.14 -8.47
C LEU A 145 -10.12 0.74 -8.04
N VAL A 146 -11.05 1.67 -8.15
CA VAL A 146 -12.46 1.48 -7.81
C VAL A 146 -13.06 0.31 -8.60
N ASN A 147 -12.74 0.17 -9.89
CA ASN A 147 -13.21 -0.94 -10.72
C ASN A 147 -12.69 -2.33 -10.30
N ARG A 148 -11.72 -2.42 -9.41
CA ARG A 148 -11.22 -3.69 -8.86
C ARG A 148 -11.90 -4.10 -7.57
N LEU A 149 -12.65 -3.19 -6.96
CA LEU A 149 -13.41 -3.45 -5.75
C LEU A 149 -14.81 -3.95 -6.12
N ARG A 150 -15.37 -4.77 -5.24
CA ARG A 150 -16.80 -5.05 -5.30
C ARG A 150 -17.56 -3.83 -4.81
N VAL A 151 -18.69 -3.59 -5.38
CA VAL A 151 -19.49 -2.40 -5.14
C VAL A 151 -19.85 -2.18 -3.66
N HIS A 152 -20.21 -3.23 -2.95
CA HIS A 152 -20.53 -3.14 -1.52
C HIS A 152 -19.31 -2.79 -0.63
N HIS A 153 -18.11 -2.72 -1.21
CA HIS A 153 -16.91 -2.23 -0.54
C HIS A 153 -16.65 -0.73 -0.79
N ILE A 154 -17.51 -0.06 -1.58
CA ILE A 154 -17.30 1.32 -1.97
C ILE A 154 -18.21 2.23 -1.14
N ILE A 155 -17.60 3.24 -0.51
CA ILE A 155 -18.28 4.34 0.14
C ILE A 155 -17.95 5.59 -0.64
N THR A 156 -18.95 6.24 -1.23
CA THR A 156 -18.75 7.50 -1.93
C THR A 156 -18.95 8.68 -0.99
N ILE A 157 -18.08 9.68 -1.11
CA ILE A 157 -18.16 10.92 -0.34
C ILE A 157 -18.27 12.06 -1.34
N MET A 158 -19.41 12.73 -1.35
CA MET A 158 -19.67 13.89 -2.22
C MET A 158 -19.73 15.16 -1.37
N LYS A 159 -19.10 16.22 -1.86
CA LYS A 159 -19.12 17.53 -1.22
C LYS A 159 -20.11 18.44 -1.96
N PHE A 160 -21.25 18.72 -1.31
CA PHE A 160 -22.20 19.73 -1.78
C PHE A 160 -21.92 21.05 -1.09
N ASN A 161 -21.79 22.15 -1.83
CA ASN A 161 -21.51 23.48 -1.32
C ASN A 161 -20.49 23.46 -0.16
N GLN A 162 -19.61 24.31 -0.05
CA GLN A 162 -18.39 24.33 0.78
C GLN A 162 -18.37 23.60 2.15
N ASN A 163 -19.51 23.14 2.68
CA ASN A 163 -19.64 22.62 4.05
C ASN A 163 -20.40 21.31 4.23
N ILE A 164 -20.99 20.70 3.21
CA ILE A 164 -21.80 19.48 3.38
C ILE A 164 -21.18 18.34 2.58
N ALA A 165 -20.80 17.27 3.26
CA ALA A 165 -20.45 16.01 2.63
C ALA A 165 -21.64 15.04 2.74
N ALA A 166 -22.11 14.50 1.63
CA ALA A 166 -22.97 13.34 1.62
C ALA A 166 -22.11 12.08 1.59
N ILE A 167 -22.48 11.10 2.41
CA ILE A 167 -21.85 9.77 2.42
C ILE A 167 -22.86 8.80 1.89
N GLU A 168 -22.55 8.12 0.81
CA GLU A 168 -23.42 7.12 0.20
C GLU A 168 -22.74 5.75 0.24
N THR A 169 -23.48 4.76 0.67
CA THR A 169 -23.12 3.34 0.57
C THR A 169 -24.01 2.70 -0.47
N HIS A 170 -23.44 1.85 -1.29
CA HIS A 170 -24.18 1.20 -2.38
C HIS A 170 -24.37 -0.28 -2.06
N THR A 171 -25.57 -0.78 -2.27
CA THR A 171 -25.89 -2.20 -2.14
C THR A 171 -25.60 -2.94 -3.44
N GLU A 172 -25.38 -4.27 -3.36
CA GLU A 172 -25.21 -5.09 -4.57
C GLU A 172 -26.44 -5.01 -5.48
N GLU A 173 -27.66 -4.82 -4.94
CA GLU A 173 -28.90 -4.74 -5.70
C GLU A 173 -29.01 -3.43 -6.48
N GLU A 174 -28.65 -2.30 -5.89
CA GLU A 174 -28.66 -0.99 -6.55
C GLU A 174 -27.69 -0.92 -7.72
N LEU A 175 -26.61 -1.68 -7.66
CA LEU A 175 -25.56 -1.64 -8.66
C LEU A 175 -25.50 -2.90 -9.54
N LYS A 176 -26.32 -3.93 -9.27
CA LYS A 176 -26.40 -5.14 -10.08
C LYS A 176 -26.87 -4.84 -11.52
N GLY A 177 -27.86 -3.96 -11.68
CA GLY A 177 -28.28 -3.47 -12.99
C GLY A 177 -27.16 -2.76 -13.75
N ILE A 178 -26.34 -2.03 -13.04
CA ILE A 178 -25.21 -1.27 -13.60
C ILE A 178 -24.05 -2.20 -14.00
N TYR A 179 -23.79 -3.27 -13.21
CA TYR A 179 -22.68 -4.21 -13.46
C TYR A 179 -22.98 -5.23 -14.57
N GLU A 180 -24.23 -5.71 -14.64
CA GLU A 180 -24.62 -6.73 -15.61
C GLU A 180 -24.78 -6.18 -17.03
N GLU A 181 -25.13 -4.89 -17.17
CA GLU A 181 -25.32 -4.26 -18.48
C GLU A 181 -24.04 -3.77 -19.15
N ASN A 182 -22.93 -3.55 -18.40
CA ASN A 182 -21.78 -2.78 -18.92
C ASN A 182 -20.36 -3.27 -18.53
N ASP A 183 -20.12 -4.50 -18.16
CA ASP A 183 -18.77 -5.07 -17.87
C ASP A 183 -17.89 -4.25 -16.90
N GLY A 184 -18.48 -3.61 -15.90
CA GLY A 184 -17.75 -2.78 -14.91
C GLY A 184 -17.27 -1.43 -15.43
N LEU A 185 -17.52 -1.09 -16.71
CA LEU A 185 -17.16 0.18 -17.32
C LEU A 185 -18.02 1.36 -16.82
N GLU A 186 -19.14 1.08 -16.19
CA GLU A 186 -20.13 2.09 -15.85
C GLU A 186 -19.84 2.84 -14.57
N ILE A 187 -19.23 2.23 -13.57
CA ILE A 187 -18.73 2.97 -12.37
C ILE A 187 -17.73 4.03 -12.82
N LEU A 188 -16.90 3.71 -13.81
CA LEU A 188 -15.94 4.64 -14.40
C LEU A 188 -16.65 5.78 -15.16
N LYS A 189 -17.72 5.49 -15.86
CA LYS A 189 -18.53 6.50 -16.56
C LYS A 189 -19.27 7.38 -15.56
N MET A 190 -19.95 6.78 -14.58
CA MET A 190 -20.65 7.51 -13.52
C MET A 190 -19.70 8.41 -12.73
N TRP A 191 -18.50 7.93 -12.44
CA TRP A 191 -17.46 8.76 -11.82
C TRP A 191 -17.02 9.93 -12.72
N ASN A 192 -16.74 9.65 -13.99
CA ASN A 192 -16.31 10.69 -14.94
C ASN A 192 -17.42 11.70 -15.24
N ASN A 193 -18.69 11.29 -15.13
CA ASN A 193 -19.86 12.15 -15.31
C ASN A 193 -20.25 12.89 -14.02
N GLY A 194 -19.57 12.63 -12.89
CA GLY A 194 -19.92 13.22 -11.60
C GLY A 194 -21.21 12.66 -10.98
N GLU A 195 -21.70 11.52 -11.45
CA GLU A 195 -22.89 10.84 -10.92
C GLU A 195 -22.60 10.14 -9.60
N ILE A 196 -21.34 9.70 -9.39
CA ILE A 196 -20.81 9.16 -8.13
C ILE A 196 -19.46 9.79 -7.81
N GLY A 197 -19.26 10.24 -6.58
CA GLY A 197 -17.96 10.67 -6.05
C GLY A 197 -17.31 11.86 -6.76
N GLY A 198 -18.10 12.77 -7.30
CA GLY A 198 -17.65 14.00 -7.97
C GLY A 198 -17.24 15.11 -7.01
#